data_2fdd8cc3d83a8f5b263fcb3d746fe892
#
_entry.id   2fdd8cc3d83a8f5b263fcb3d746fe892
#
_cell.length_a   1.000
_cell.length_b   1.000
_cell.length_c   1.000
_cell.angle_alpha   90.00
_cell.angle_beta   90.00
_cell.angle_gamma   90.00
#
_symmetry.space_group_name_H-M   'P 1'
#
loop_
_entity.id
_entity.type
_entity.pdbx_description
1 polymer ?
#
loop_
_entity_poly.entity_id
_entity_poly.type
_entity_poly.pdbx_seq_one_letter_code
_entity_poly.pdbx_strand_id
1 'polypeptide(L)'
;SIARRALRDGWQPRGGDASAGAVAASAAEGDPIALAAFARAAQALAAGIAATATLVELDVVVIGGGVAKSGETLFAPLREALHDYATLPFVRHLELRPAELGTDAGLVGAAAAAAQELGLAGWF
;
A
#
# COMPACT_ATOMS: atom_id res chain seq x y z
N SER A 1 -6.63 1.91 9.99
CA SER A 1 -5.91 2.84 9.11
C SER A 1 -4.60 3.30 9.73
N ILE A 2 -3.68 3.77 8.89
CA ILE A 2 -2.37 4.29 9.33
C ILE A 2 -2.56 5.48 10.27
N ALA A 3 -3.45 6.42 9.92
CA ALA A 3 -3.72 7.60 10.73
C ALA A 3 -4.29 7.23 12.10
N ARG A 4 -5.24 6.30 12.14
CA ARG A 4 -5.82 5.83 13.41
C ARG A 4 -4.77 5.20 14.31
N ARG A 5 -3.88 4.41 13.73
CA ARG A 5 -2.78 3.78 14.46
C ARG A 5 -1.84 4.83 15.05
N ALA A 6 -1.43 5.79 14.22
CA ALA A 6 -0.54 6.87 14.66
C ALA A 6 -1.15 7.68 15.80
N LEU A 7 -2.45 8.02 15.71
CA LEU A 7 -3.17 8.72 16.78
C LEU A 7 -3.21 7.91 18.07
N ARG A 8 -3.46 6.61 17.98
CA ARG A 8 -3.47 5.70 19.13
C ARG A 8 -2.11 5.66 19.82
N ASP A 9 -1.04 5.70 19.06
CA ASP A 9 0.34 5.61 19.55
C ASP A 9 0.89 6.97 20.01
N GLY A 10 0.06 8.01 19.98
CA GLY A 10 0.39 9.34 20.52
C GLY A 10 0.85 10.37 19.50
N TRP A 11 0.74 10.09 18.20
CA TRP A 11 1.02 11.07 17.16
C TRP A 11 0.05 12.25 17.25
N GLN A 12 0.58 13.46 17.16
CA GLN A 12 -0.22 14.68 17.22
C GLN A 12 -0.30 15.34 15.84
N PRO A 13 -1.51 15.43 15.26
CA PRO A 13 -1.68 16.07 13.96
C PRO A 13 -1.44 17.57 14.06
N ARG A 14 -0.66 18.10 13.13
CA ARG A 14 -0.48 19.54 12.98
C ARG A 14 -1.71 20.15 12.32
N GLY A 15 -2.22 21.22 12.86
CA GLY A 15 -3.39 21.93 12.30
C GLY A 15 -4.67 21.08 12.28
N GLY A 16 -4.76 20.01 13.07
CA GLY A 16 -5.94 19.16 13.15
C GLY A 16 -6.12 18.20 11.98
N ASP A 17 -5.20 18.13 11.04
CA ASP A 17 -5.25 17.18 9.91
C ASP A 17 -4.75 15.80 10.35
N ALA A 18 -5.67 14.86 10.49
CA ALA A 18 -5.40 13.48 10.89
C ALA A 18 -5.50 12.50 9.70
N SER A 19 -5.17 12.95 8.50
CA SER A 19 -5.12 12.09 7.31
C SER A 19 -3.85 11.25 7.24
N ALA A 20 -3.86 10.20 6.42
CA ALA A 20 -2.66 9.42 6.11
C ALA A 20 -1.57 10.29 5.46
N GLY A 21 -1.96 11.29 4.67
CA GLY A 21 -1.04 12.26 4.08
C GLY A 21 -0.30 13.09 5.14
N ALA A 22 -1.00 13.51 6.19
CA ALA A 22 -0.40 14.24 7.31
C ALA A 22 0.58 13.36 8.10
N VAL A 23 0.24 12.09 8.31
CA VAL A 23 1.16 11.12 8.94
C VAL A 23 2.40 10.92 8.06
N ALA A 24 2.23 10.83 6.74
CA ALA A 24 3.34 10.71 5.80
C ALA A 24 4.28 11.92 5.85
N ALA A 25 3.72 13.13 5.94
CA ALA A 25 4.52 14.35 6.09
C ALA A 25 5.33 14.34 7.38
N SER A 26 4.73 13.91 8.49
CA SER A 26 5.43 13.76 9.77
C SER A 26 6.54 12.71 9.70
N ALA A 27 6.29 11.59 9.02
CA ALA A 27 7.29 10.55 8.81
C ALA A 27 8.48 11.07 7.99
N ALA A 28 8.22 11.87 6.96
CA ALA A 28 9.26 12.49 6.15
C ALA A 28 10.15 13.44 6.96
N GLU A 29 9.60 14.03 8.02
CA GLU A 29 10.36 14.88 8.96
C GLU A 29 11.08 14.06 10.04
N GLY A 30 10.93 12.74 10.06
CA GLY A 30 11.60 11.87 11.01
C GLY A 30 10.81 11.55 12.28
N ASP A 31 9.52 11.85 12.33
CA ASP A 31 8.67 11.51 13.48
C ASP A 31 8.65 9.99 13.69
N PRO A 32 9.16 9.48 14.85
CA PRO A 32 9.26 8.04 15.07
C PRO A 32 7.90 7.33 15.16
N ILE A 33 6.86 8.01 15.63
CA ILE A 33 5.51 7.43 15.72
C ILE A 33 4.92 7.27 14.33
N ALA A 34 5.07 8.28 13.49
CA ALA A 34 4.61 8.23 12.10
C ALA A 34 5.37 7.17 11.30
N LEU A 35 6.69 7.11 11.45
CA LEU A 35 7.53 6.08 10.82
C LEU A 35 7.13 4.67 11.26
N ALA A 36 6.88 4.46 12.54
CA ALA A 36 6.44 3.17 13.07
C ALA A 36 5.07 2.76 12.50
N ALA A 37 4.16 3.71 12.34
CA ALA A 37 2.83 3.44 11.75
C ALA A 37 2.96 2.96 10.30
N PHE A 38 3.83 3.59 9.50
CA PHE A 38 4.10 3.14 8.13
C PHE A 38 4.83 1.81 8.07
N ALA A 39 5.78 1.56 8.96
CA ALA A 39 6.48 0.27 9.04
C ALA A 39 5.51 -0.89 9.31
N ARG A 40 4.57 -0.69 10.24
CA ARG A 40 3.54 -1.70 10.53
C ARG A 40 2.58 -1.93 9.37
N ALA A 41 2.16 -0.86 8.69
CA ALA A 41 1.34 -0.97 7.50
C ALA A 41 2.08 -1.73 6.39
N ALA A 42 3.35 -1.45 6.20
CA ALA A 42 4.19 -2.15 5.24
C ALA A 42 4.31 -3.64 5.54
N GLN A 43 4.50 -4.02 6.80
CA GLN A 43 4.56 -5.42 7.22
C GLN A 43 3.24 -6.15 6.98
N ALA A 44 2.11 -5.51 7.30
CA ALA A 44 0.80 -6.09 7.06
C ALA A 44 0.54 -6.31 5.56
N LEU A 45 0.89 -5.33 4.73
CA LEU A 45 0.79 -5.43 3.27
C LEU A 45 1.70 -6.53 2.73
N ALA A 46 2.95 -6.59 3.18
CA ALA A 46 3.91 -7.60 2.75
C ALA A 46 3.41 -9.01 3.08
N ALA A 47 2.87 -9.22 4.27
CA ALA A 47 2.29 -10.50 4.67
C ALA A 47 1.10 -10.88 3.78
N GLY A 48 0.21 -9.93 3.49
CA GLY A 48 -0.93 -10.14 2.61
C GLY A 48 -0.51 -10.46 1.17
N ILE A 49 0.48 -9.74 0.64
CA ILE A 49 1.03 -9.98 -0.69
C ILE A 49 1.68 -11.37 -0.76
N ALA A 50 2.50 -11.73 0.22
CA ALA A 50 3.14 -13.03 0.27
C ALA A 50 2.11 -14.17 0.36
N ALA A 51 1.09 -14.02 1.20
CA ALA A 51 0.01 -15.00 1.32
C ALA A 51 -0.77 -15.16 0.01
N THR A 52 -1.08 -14.06 -0.67
CA THR A 52 -1.78 -14.09 -1.97
C THR A 52 -0.91 -14.74 -3.04
N ALA A 53 0.39 -14.45 -3.05
CA ALA A 53 1.33 -15.01 -4.01
C ALA A 53 1.52 -16.52 -3.86
N THR A 54 1.17 -17.12 -2.71
CA THR A 54 1.16 -18.58 -2.55
C THR A 54 -0.01 -19.26 -3.28
N LEU A 55 -1.07 -18.51 -3.55
CA LEU A 55 -2.32 -19.02 -4.13
C LEU A 55 -2.41 -18.75 -5.63
N VAL A 56 -1.84 -17.64 -6.09
CA VAL A 56 -1.88 -17.20 -7.48
C VAL A 56 -0.52 -16.65 -7.89
N GLU A 57 -0.17 -16.80 -9.17
CA GLU A 57 1.02 -16.15 -9.70
C GLU A 57 0.80 -14.64 -9.80
N LEU A 58 1.65 -13.88 -9.15
CA LEU A 58 1.64 -12.43 -9.17
C LEU A 58 2.94 -11.91 -9.79
N ASP A 59 2.83 -11.08 -10.81
CA ASP A 59 3.97 -10.37 -11.41
C ASP A 59 4.05 -8.94 -10.90
N VAL A 60 2.90 -8.31 -10.69
CA VAL A 60 2.79 -6.90 -10.30
C VAL A 60 1.74 -6.76 -9.21
N VAL A 61 2.04 -5.96 -8.21
CA VAL A 61 1.09 -5.51 -7.19
C VAL A 61 0.93 -3.99 -7.33
N VAL A 62 -0.31 -3.56 -7.52
CA VAL A 62 -0.63 -2.14 -7.65
C VAL A 62 -1.31 -1.67 -6.37
N ILE A 63 -0.75 -0.64 -5.75
CA ILE A 63 -1.28 -0.07 -4.51
C ILE A 63 -1.93 1.27 -4.84
N GLY A 64 -3.23 1.35 -4.58
CA GLY A 64 -4.04 2.54 -4.85
C GLY A 64 -4.51 3.25 -3.59
N GLY A 65 -5.35 4.26 -3.81
CA GLY A 65 -5.94 5.05 -2.75
C GLY A 65 -5.01 6.11 -2.16
N GLY A 66 -5.46 6.75 -1.09
CA GLY A 66 -4.72 7.83 -0.45
C GLY A 66 -3.35 7.42 0.09
N VAL A 67 -3.22 6.16 0.49
CA VAL A 67 -1.97 5.60 1.03
C VAL A 67 -0.87 5.55 -0.03
N ALA A 68 -1.21 5.27 -1.28
CA ALA A 68 -0.25 5.22 -2.38
C ALA A 68 0.42 6.58 -2.63
N LYS A 69 -0.25 7.68 -2.30
CA LYS A 69 0.30 9.04 -2.42
C LYS A 69 1.42 9.32 -1.44
N SER A 70 1.61 8.47 -0.43
CA SER A 70 2.72 8.57 0.51
C SER A 70 4.08 8.23 -0.11
N GLY A 71 4.09 7.68 -1.33
CA GLY A 71 5.32 7.39 -2.08
C GLY A 71 6.28 6.48 -1.31
N GLU A 72 7.55 6.83 -1.30
CA GLU A 72 8.60 6.02 -0.68
C GLU A 72 8.44 5.87 0.84
N THR A 73 7.68 6.74 1.50
CA THR A 73 7.38 6.57 2.93
C THR A 73 6.68 5.23 3.21
N LEU A 74 5.86 4.76 2.28
CA LEU A 74 5.26 3.42 2.33
C LEU A 74 6.07 2.40 1.54
N PHE A 75 6.46 2.72 0.30
CA PHE A 75 7.07 1.76 -0.62
C PHE A 75 8.44 1.27 -0.17
N ALA A 76 9.25 2.13 0.45
CA ALA A 76 10.56 1.72 0.95
C ALA A 76 10.45 0.65 2.06
N PRO A 77 9.69 0.88 3.16
CA PRO A 77 9.51 -0.17 4.17
C PRO A 77 8.75 -1.39 3.65
N LEU A 78 7.88 -1.22 2.65
CA LEU A 78 7.17 -2.34 2.03
C LEU A 78 8.13 -3.25 1.26
N ARG A 79 9.04 -2.68 0.46
CA ARG A 79 10.06 -3.46 -0.24
C ARG A 79 10.96 -4.19 0.75
N GLU A 80 11.35 -3.53 1.83
CA GLU A 80 12.17 -4.13 2.88
C GLU A 80 11.43 -5.29 3.56
N ALA A 81 10.16 -5.10 3.92
CA ALA A 81 9.35 -6.15 4.52
C ALA A 81 9.15 -7.35 3.58
N LEU A 82 8.95 -7.11 2.28
CA LEU A 82 8.85 -8.16 1.28
C LEU A 82 10.17 -8.93 1.12
N HIS A 83 11.30 -8.27 1.33
CA HIS A 83 12.60 -8.92 1.27
C HIS A 83 12.72 -10.05 2.31
N ASP A 84 12.06 -9.95 3.44
CA ASP A 84 12.02 -11.01 4.45
C ASP A 84 11.31 -12.28 3.94
N TYR A 85 10.50 -12.16 2.89
CA TYR A 85 9.84 -13.27 2.21
C TYR A 85 10.60 -13.74 0.95
N ALA A 86 11.81 -13.24 0.71
CA ALA A 86 12.56 -13.49 -0.52
C ALA A 86 13.04 -14.94 -0.67
N THR A 87 12.94 -15.77 0.38
CA THR A 87 13.14 -17.20 0.30
C THR A 87 12.06 -17.92 -0.51
N LEU A 88 10.91 -17.25 -0.70
CA LEU A 88 9.82 -17.75 -1.54
C LEU A 88 10.07 -17.28 -2.98
N PRO A 89 10.27 -18.22 -3.96
CA PRO A 89 10.67 -17.84 -5.32
C PRO A 89 9.70 -16.89 -6.02
N PHE A 90 8.41 -17.02 -5.74
CA PHE A 90 7.38 -16.21 -6.36
C PHE A 90 7.33 -14.76 -5.85
N VAL A 91 7.97 -14.44 -4.73
CA VAL A 91 8.05 -13.08 -4.18
C VAL A 91 9.20 -12.30 -4.80
N ARG A 92 10.28 -12.95 -5.22
CA ARG A 92 11.48 -12.30 -5.75
C ARG A 92 11.25 -11.48 -7.01
N HIS A 93 10.27 -11.88 -7.80
CA HIS A 93 9.97 -11.25 -9.10
C HIS A 93 8.80 -10.27 -9.04
N LEU A 94 8.23 -10.06 -7.85
CA LEU A 94 7.12 -9.13 -7.69
C LEU A 94 7.58 -7.69 -7.89
N GLU A 95 6.83 -6.97 -8.71
CA GLU A 95 6.97 -5.54 -8.90
C GLU A 95 5.89 -4.80 -8.14
N LEU A 96 6.26 -3.76 -7.42
CA LEU A 96 5.34 -2.88 -6.70
C LEU A 96 5.19 -1.57 -7.47
N ARG A 97 3.94 -1.18 -7.74
CA ARG A 97 3.65 0.07 -8.44
C ARG A 97 2.55 0.85 -7.73
N PRO A 98 2.66 2.18 -7.66
CA PRO A 98 1.52 3.00 -7.27
C PRO A 98 0.48 3.03 -8.39
N ALA A 99 -0.80 3.12 -8.02
CA ALA A 99 -1.86 3.29 -9.00
C ALA A 99 -1.76 4.68 -9.65
N GLU A 100 -1.83 4.73 -10.99
CA GLU A 100 -1.73 5.97 -11.75
C GLU A 100 -3.02 6.79 -11.71
N LEU A 101 -4.15 6.16 -11.40
CA LEU A 101 -5.48 6.78 -11.39
C LEU A 101 -5.80 7.54 -10.08
N GLY A 102 -4.89 7.52 -9.10
CA GLY A 102 -5.08 8.20 -7.84
C GLY A 102 -6.30 7.67 -7.08
N THR A 103 -7.19 8.57 -6.65
CA THR A 103 -8.38 8.21 -5.89
C THR A 103 -9.45 7.48 -6.71
N ASP A 104 -9.40 7.55 -8.03
CA ASP A 104 -10.35 6.89 -8.94
C ASP A 104 -9.98 5.43 -9.22
N ALA A 105 -8.81 4.97 -8.78
CA ALA A 105 -8.32 3.62 -9.03
C ALA A 105 -9.31 2.52 -8.59
N GLY A 106 -9.94 2.71 -7.42
CA GLY A 106 -10.91 1.76 -6.89
C GLY A 106 -12.15 1.64 -7.78
N LEU A 107 -12.68 2.76 -8.26
CA LEU A 107 -13.85 2.80 -9.15
C LEU A 107 -13.53 2.16 -10.51
N VAL A 108 -12.40 2.52 -11.11
CA VAL A 108 -11.96 1.95 -12.40
C VAL A 108 -11.70 0.45 -12.25
N GLY A 109 -11.06 0.02 -11.16
CA GLY A 109 -10.82 -1.39 -10.88
C GLY A 109 -12.13 -2.19 -10.73
N ALA A 110 -13.12 -1.64 -10.05
CA ALA A 110 -14.43 -2.27 -9.92
C ALA A 110 -15.13 -2.40 -11.28
N ALA A 111 -15.05 -1.38 -12.12
CA ALA A 111 -15.61 -1.42 -13.47
C ALA A 111 -14.90 -2.47 -14.35
N ALA A 112 -13.58 -2.57 -14.25
CA ALA A 112 -12.79 -3.57 -14.97
C ALA A 112 -13.16 -5.01 -14.54
N ALA A 113 -13.31 -5.24 -13.23
CA ALA A 113 -13.72 -6.53 -12.68
C ALA A 113 -15.12 -6.92 -13.16
N ALA A 114 -16.07 -5.98 -13.13
CA ALA A 114 -17.42 -6.20 -13.63
C ALA A 114 -17.42 -6.52 -15.13
N ALA A 115 -16.65 -5.79 -15.93
CA ALA A 115 -16.50 -6.04 -17.36
C ALA A 115 -15.92 -7.43 -17.66
N GLN A 116 -14.95 -7.87 -16.86
CA GLN A 116 -14.35 -9.20 -16.99
C GLN A 116 -15.36 -10.31 -16.69
N GLU A 117 -16.15 -10.18 -15.63
CA GLU A 117 -17.22 -11.12 -15.27
C GLU A 117 -18.29 -11.22 -16.38
N LEU A 118 -18.57 -10.11 -17.05
CA LEU A 118 -19.54 -10.05 -18.15
C LEU A 118 -18.94 -10.43 -19.51
N GLY A 119 -17.66 -10.81 -19.57
CA GLY A 119 -16.99 -11.16 -20.83
C GLY A 119 -16.63 -9.95 -21.70
N LEU A 120 -16.55 -8.77 -21.09
CA LEU A 120 -16.23 -7.52 -21.80
C LEU A 120 -14.76 -7.12 -21.68
N ALA A 121 -13.87 -8.08 -21.38
CA ALA A 121 -12.45 -7.82 -21.11
C ALA A 121 -11.73 -7.08 -22.26
N GLY A 122 -12.19 -7.22 -23.50
CA GLY A 122 -11.62 -6.50 -24.64
C GLY A 122 -11.83 -4.99 -24.65
N TRP A 123 -12.60 -4.46 -23.71
CA TRP A 123 -12.84 -3.01 -23.56
C TRP A 123 -11.68 -2.28 -22.88
N PHE A 124 -10.80 -3.00 -22.24
CA PHE A 124 -9.66 -2.50 -21.51
C PHE A 124 -8.36 -2.97 -22.15
#